data_d517a3062e04700e32d4e646c9f223f1
#
_entry.id   d517a3062e04700e32d4e646c9f223f1
#
_cell.length_a   1.000
_cell.length_b   1.000
_cell.length_c   1.000
_cell.angle_alpha   90.00
_cell.angle_beta   90.00
_cell.angle_gamma   90.00
#
_symmetry.space_group_name_H-M   'P 1'
#
loop_
_entity.id
_entity.type
_entity.pdbx_description
1 polymer ?
#
loop_
_entity_poly.entity_id
_entity_poly.type
_entity_poly.pdbx_seq_one_letter_code
_entity_poly.pdbx_strand_id
1 'polypeptide(L)'
;MDHSGLMRVRTMISASRRDLMKGLAAFGTVAAVGMAHRDASAAGAVSIFGWQDYDTGLRVGDFLKREGIEVSFTPIGNNDEIISRLSAGGAGQIDIVTPYMGYIPFMVAAELLEPINESLVPNLANVPEVFRNESNVIVNGKRYSVPFTWGSGPMAYDPAIIPTAPESWMDIFKPEYKGKVGMMDDPIGNQMLAAILATDAKVPTMLRPDQLDQATEFLIKLKKDQVRQLAVSWGELANALARNEVVITFSGGEFLKKFAADAGKQIEFTYPKEGTFAWLDSYCIAKGAPNLEAAHKCANQVLDVEAQAAFGEKTFQAIVVNEAIDKLQPLTRSLYPYDNLAEFERKAKFFPMPPLQPDGKHASYSDWQAAYQKFKAA
;
A
#
# COMPACT_ATOMS: atom_id res chain seq x y z
N MET A 1 1.41 -32.75 11.32
CA MET A 1 2.26 -31.69 10.72
C MET A 1 2.38 -32.05 9.26
N ASP A 2 1.51 -31.51 8.45
CA ASP A 2 1.41 -31.92 7.05
C ASP A 2 1.76 -30.74 6.16
N HIS A 3 2.88 -30.87 5.43
CA HIS A 3 3.45 -29.87 4.53
C HIS A 3 2.85 -29.92 3.12
N SER A 4 1.69 -30.54 2.92
CA SER A 4 1.12 -30.81 1.59
C SER A 4 0.25 -29.69 0.99
N GLY A 5 0.07 -28.56 1.65
CA GLY A 5 -0.77 -27.45 1.19
C GLY A 5 -0.13 -26.45 0.21
N LEU A 6 1.20 -26.44 0.08
CA LEU A 6 1.96 -25.41 -0.64
C LEU A 6 2.31 -25.73 -2.11
N MET A 7 1.85 -26.86 -2.65
CA MET A 7 2.37 -27.36 -3.93
C MET A 7 1.41 -27.26 -5.13
N ARG A 8 0.32 -26.51 -5.08
CA ARG A 8 -0.66 -26.45 -6.20
C ARG A 8 -1.02 -25.07 -6.75
N VAL A 9 -0.22 -24.04 -6.54
CA VAL A 9 -0.42 -22.73 -7.20
C VAL A 9 0.42 -22.61 -8.50
N ARG A 10 1.04 -23.67 -8.96
CA ARG A 10 2.03 -23.65 -10.05
C ARG A 10 1.50 -23.70 -11.48
N THR A 11 0.19 -23.64 -11.69
CA THR A 11 -0.34 -23.71 -13.06
C THR A 11 -1.55 -22.79 -13.16
N MET A 12 -1.41 -21.64 -13.77
CA MET A 12 -2.39 -20.85 -14.53
C MET A 12 -2.11 -19.34 -14.44
N ILE A 13 -1.01 -18.88 -15.00
CA ILE A 13 -0.91 -17.46 -15.38
C ILE A 13 -0.45 -17.42 -16.83
N SER A 14 -1.38 -17.51 -17.77
CA SER A 14 -1.19 -17.04 -19.13
C SER A 14 -2.26 -15.99 -19.45
N ALA A 15 -2.27 -14.90 -18.69
CA ALA A 15 -3.04 -13.73 -19.07
C ALA A 15 -2.22 -12.93 -20.07
N SER A 16 -2.75 -12.71 -21.29
CA SER A 16 -2.08 -11.88 -22.29
C SER A 16 -2.32 -10.39 -22.00
N ARG A 17 -1.42 -9.51 -22.48
CA ARG A 17 -1.63 -8.04 -22.49
C ARG A 17 -3.04 -7.64 -22.93
N ARG A 18 -3.61 -8.39 -23.86
CA ARG A 18 -4.93 -8.14 -24.44
C ARG A 18 -6.06 -8.40 -23.45
N ASP A 19 -5.89 -9.33 -22.51
CA ASP A 19 -6.89 -9.67 -21.49
C ASP A 19 -6.85 -8.68 -20.33
N LEU A 20 -5.65 -8.21 -19.96
CA LEU A 20 -5.49 -7.13 -18.99
C LEU A 20 -6.15 -5.83 -19.48
N MET A 21 -5.96 -5.49 -20.76
CA MET A 21 -6.55 -4.30 -21.38
C MET A 21 -8.07 -4.37 -21.48
N LYS A 22 -8.66 -5.56 -21.59
CA LYS A 22 -10.14 -5.70 -21.59
C LYS A 22 -10.74 -5.46 -20.21
N GLY A 23 -10.06 -5.88 -19.14
CA GLY A 23 -10.48 -5.58 -17.76
C GLY A 23 -10.38 -4.09 -17.42
N LEU A 24 -9.40 -3.37 -17.98
CA LEU A 24 -9.21 -1.95 -17.80
C LEU A 24 -10.05 -1.06 -18.73
N ALA A 25 -10.47 -1.59 -19.90
CA ALA A 25 -11.29 -0.83 -20.87
C ALA A 25 -12.73 -0.56 -20.42
N ALA A 26 -13.20 -1.19 -19.34
CA ALA A 26 -14.48 -0.86 -18.72
C ALA A 26 -14.48 0.49 -17.96
N PHE A 27 -13.34 1.16 -17.87
CA PHE A 27 -13.15 2.47 -17.24
C PHE A 27 -13.04 3.61 -18.26
N GLY A 28 -13.77 3.55 -19.32
CA GLY A 28 -13.81 4.60 -20.33
C GLY A 28 -14.88 5.63 -20.04
N THR A 29 -14.54 6.74 -19.47
CA THR A 29 -14.89 8.14 -19.72
C THR A 29 -14.67 8.98 -18.46
N VAL A 30 -13.42 9.24 -18.11
CA VAL A 30 -13.09 10.46 -17.39
C VAL A 30 -12.40 11.38 -18.39
N ALA A 31 -12.99 12.54 -18.53
CA ALA A 31 -12.68 13.55 -19.50
C ALA A 31 -11.17 13.81 -19.67
N ALA A 32 -10.74 13.84 -20.91
CA ALA A 32 -9.51 14.49 -21.35
C ALA A 32 -9.59 16.00 -21.02
N VAL A 33 -9.21 16.34 -19.80
CA VAL A 33 -8.94 17.73 -19.41
C VAL A 33 -7.55 17.75 -18.80
N GLY A 34 -6.63 18.36 -19.51
CA GLY A 34 -5.31 18.69 -18.99
C GLY A 34 -4.15 17.90 -19.60
N MET A 35 -4.03 17.86 -20.91
CA MET A 35 -2.69 17.83 -21.53
C MET A 35 -2.05 19.22 -21.33
N ALA A 36 -1.67 19.51 -20.09
CA ALA A 36 -0.83 20.63 -19.77
C ALA A 36 0.56 20.11 -19.43
N HIS A 37 1.50 20.43 -20.32
CA HIS A 37 2.94 20.40 -20.15
C HIS A 37 3.54 19.07 -19.68
N ARG A 38 3.94 18.27 -20.65
CA ARG A 38 5.12 17.42 -20.49
C ARG A 38 6.29 18.36 -20.22
N ASP A 39 6.67 18.50 -18.97
CA ASP A 39 8.06 18.78 -18.69
C ASP A 39 8.83 17.61 -19.28
N ALA A 40 9.59 17.88 -20.34
CA ALA A 40 10.53 16.92 -20.87
C ALA A 40 11.41 16.53 -19.67
N SER A 41 11.30 15.27 -19.20
CA SER A 41 12.25 14.72 -18.27
C SER A 41 13.64 15.08 -18.81
N ALA A 42 14.42 15.80 -18.03
CA ALA A 42 15.78 16.14 -18.43
C ALA A 42 16.45 14.85 -18.84
N ALA A 43 17.10 14.82 -20.02
CA ALA A 43 17.76 13.63 -20.53
C ALA A 43 18.80 13.19 -19.47
N GLY A 44 18.54 12.06 -18.77
CA GLY A 44 19.40 11.55 -17.71
C GLY A 44 18.81 11.56 -16.29
N ALA A 45 17.62 12.12 -16.05
CA ALA A 45 16.98 12.05 -14.75
C ALA A 45 16.26 10.69 -14.54
N VAL A 46 16.48 10.06 -13.38
CA VAL A 46 15.71 8.90 -12.94
C VAL A 46 14.28 9.35 -12.60
N SER A 47 13.32 8.85 -13.34
CA SER A 47 11.92 9.18 -13.13
C SER A 47 11.26 8.18 -12.18
N ILE A 48 10.68 8.70 -11.09
CA ILE A 48 10.01 7.91 -10.06
C ILE A 48 8.54 8.29 -10.02
N PHE A 49 7.66 7.30 -10.11
CA PHE A 49 6.23 7.44 -9.96
C PHE A 49 5.76 6.60 -8.78
N GLY A 50 5.47 7.25 -7.64
CA GLY A 50 5.30 6.55 -6.37
C GLY A 50 4.63 7.37 -5.27
N TRP A 51 4.52 6.80 -4.09
CA TRP A 51 3.91 7.45 -2.95
C TRP A 51 4.71 8.67 -2.49
N GLN A 52 3.99 9.68 -2.01
CA GLN A 52 4.58 10.93 -1.53
C GLN A 52 5.72 10.68 -0.53
N ASP A 53 6.82 11.41 -0.68
CA ASP A 53 8.03 11.36 0.16
C ASP A 53 8.85 10.05 0.07
N TYR A 54 8.51 9.11 -0.83
CA TYR A 54 9.29 7.87 -0.98
C TYR A 54 10.68 8.09 -1.58
N ASP A 55 10.96 9.23 -2.15
CA ASP A 55 12.30 9.63 -2.61
C ASP A 55 13.18 10.24 -1.50
N THR A 56 12.70 10.37 -0.27
CA THR A 56 13.45 11.00 0.85
C THR A 56 14.83 10.38 1.04
N GLY A 57 14.92 9.04 1.06
CA GLY A 57 16.20 8.36 1.24
C GLY A 57 17.23 8.62 0.15
N LEU A 58 16.80 8.99 -1.07
CA LEU A 58 17.70 9.32 -2.17
C LEU A 58 18.41 10.67 -1.97
N ARG A 59 17.80 11.55 -1.16
CA ARG A 59 18.30 12.91 -0.90
C ARG A 59 19.18 13.00 0.33
N VAL A 60 19.47 11.86 0.97
CA VAL A 60 20.35 11.79 2.15
C VAL A 60 21.81 11.81 1.73
N GLY A 61 22.59 12.63 2.39
CA GLY A 61 24.03 12.77 2.12
C GLY A 61 24.32 13.33 0.72
N ASP A 62 25.36 12.80 0.10
CA ASP A 62 25.83 13.23 -1.23
C ASP A 62 25.55 12.22 -2.36
N PHE A 63 24.69 11.23 -2.10
CA PHE A 63 24.43 10.11 -3.02
C PHE A 63 24.13 10.58 -4.45
N LEU A 64 23.15 11.44 -4.63
CA LEU A 64 22.74 11.91 -5.97
C LEU A 64 23.89 12.63 -6.69
N LYS A 65 24.64 13.46 -5.95
CA LYS A 65 25.80 14.18 -6.52
C LYS A 65 26.93 13.23 -6.87
N ARG A 66 27.26 12.28 -5.98
CA ARG A 66 28.32 11.30 -6.17
C ARG A 66 28.07 10.40 -7.37
N GLU A 67 26.84 9.95 -7.54
CA GLU A 67 26.43 9.06 -8.64
C GLU A 67 26.10 9.85 -9.93
N GLY A 68 26.05 11.17 -9.90
CA GLY A 68 25.61 11.99 -11.03
C GLY A 68 24.17 11.76 -11.44
N ILE A 69 23.31 11.43 -10.47
CA ILE A 69 21.89 11.10 -10.70
C ILE A 69 21.05 12.34 -10.41
N GLU A 70 20.18 12.69 -11.35
CA GLU A 70 19.05 13.58 -11.12
C GLU A 70 17.78 12.75 -10.91
N VAL A 71 16.87 13.21 -10.05
CA VAL A 71 15.60 12.53 -9.75
C VAL A 71 14.43 13.43 -10.08
N SER A 72 13.52 12.93 -10.91
CA SER A 72 12.21 13.51 -11.16
C SER A 72 11.15 12.64 -10.47
N PHE A 73 10.47 13.18 -9.46
CA PHE A 73 9.49 12.47 -8.66
C PHE A 73 8.07 12.95 -8.96
N THR A 74 7.15 12.01 -9.20
CA THR A 74 5.72 12.28 -9.38
C THR A 74 4.93 11.47 -8.38
N PRO A 75 4.17 12.11 -7.47
CA PRO A 75 3.37 11.38 -6.49
C PRO A 75 2.16 10.69 -7.12
N ILE A 76 1.74 9.57 -6.51
CA ILE A 76 0.50 8.86 -6.83
C ILE A 76 -0.53 9.06 -5.72
N GLY A 77 -1.81 8.92 -6.06
CA GLY A 77 -2.92 8.87 -5.13
C GLY A 77 -3.34 7.45 -4.74
N ASN A 78 -3.07 6.47 -5.62
CA ASN A 78 -3.38 5.05 -5.41
C ASN A 78 -2.54 4.15 -6.33
N ASN A 79 -2.52 2.84 -6.03
CA ASN A 79 -1.73 1.88 -6.82
C ASN A 79 -2.25 1.67 -8.25
N ASP A 80 -3.53 1.88 -8.52
CA ASP A 80 -4.11 1.67 -9.86
C ASP A 80 -3.58 2.70 -10.86
N GLU A 81 -3.18 3.88 -10.38
CA GLU A 81 -2.52 4.89 -11.22
C GLU A 81 -1.20 4.39 -11.79
N ILE A 82 -0.43 3.58 -11.02
CA ILE A 82 0.82 2.98 -11.52
C ILE A 82 0.52 2.06 -12.69
N ILE A 83 -0.44 1.14 -12.54
CA ILE A 83 -0.80 0.20 -13.60
C ILE A 83 -1.32 0.95 -14.83
N SER A 84 -2.24 1.87 -14.62
CA SER A 84 -2.83 2.67 -15.70
C SER A 84 -1.78 3.46 -16.46
N ARG A 85 -0.85 4.11 -15.75
CA ARG A 85 0.22 4.91 -16.34
C ARG A 85 1.19 4.07 -17.16
N LEU A 86 1.67 2.95 -16.60
CA LEU A 86 2.59 2.06 -17.32
C LEU A 86 1.91 1.42 -18.54
N SER A 87 0.66 0.98 -18.41
CA SER A 87 -0.11 0.38 -19.51
C SER A 87 -0.43 1.36 -20.64
N ALA A 88 -0.62 2.65 -20.32
CA ALA A 88 -0.92 3.70 -21.29
C ALA A 88 0.31 4.25 -22.04
N GLY A 89 1.46 3.54 -21.97
CA GLY A 89 2.70 3.93 -22.66
C GLY A 89 3.74 4.61 -21.77
N GLY A 90 3.57 4.55 -20.44
CA GLY A 90 4.60 4.97 -19.47
C GLY A 90 5.77 4.00 -19.38
N ALA A 91 5.60 2.74 -19.81
CA ALA A 91 6.71 1.80 -19.98
C ALA A 91 7.72 2.40 -20.97
N GLY A 92 9.01 2.37 -20.59
CA GLY A 92 10.08 3.04 -21.36
C GLY A 92 10.20 4.57 -21.14
N GLN A 93 9.41 5.14 -20.21
CA GLN A 93 9.48 6.55 -19.82
C GLN A 93 9.63 6.75 -18.30
N ILE A 94 9.28 5.73 -17.52
CA ILE A 94 9.38 5.71 -16.07
C ILE A 94 10.45 4.71 -15.69
N ASP A 95 11.30 5.05 -14.75
CA ASP A 95 12.36 4.15 -14.27
C ASP A 95 11.89 3.34 -13.06
N ILE A 96 11.29 3.99 -12.08
CA ILE A 96 10.93 3.38 -10.80
C ILE A 96 9.47 3.64 -10.50
N VAL A 97 8.80 2.62 -9.96
CA VAL A 97 7.47 2.70 -9.37
C VAL A 97 7.48 2.08 -7.98
N THR A 98 6.58 2.54 -7.09
CA THR A 98 6.54 2.07 -5.70
C THR A 98 5.18 1.50 -5.32
N PRO A 99 4.80 0.34 -5.88
CA PRO A 99 3.53 -0.29 -5.59
C PRO A 99 3.50 -0.99 -4.23
N TYR A 100 2.30 -1.21 -3.71
CA TYR A 100 2.03 -2.25 -2.73
C TYR A 100 2.40 -3.62 -3.31
N MET A 101 3.04 -4.46 -2.50
CA MET A 101 3.57 -5.76 -2.94
C MET A 101 2.55 -6.66 -3.63
N GLY A 102 1.28 -6.61 -3.22
CA GLY A 102 0.22 -7.43 -3.78
C GLY A 102 -0.02 -7.18 -5.29
N TYR A 103 0.33 -5.99 -5.78
CA TYR A 103 0.22 -5.65 -7.22
C TYR A 103 1.38 -6.20 -8.06
N ILE A 104 2.50 -6.60 -7.43
CA ILE A 104 3.69 -7.04 -8.17
C ILE A 104 3.42 -8.24 -9.08
N PRO A 105 2.73 -9.33 -8.64
CA PRO A 105 2.39 -10.43 -9.54
C PRO A 105 1.54 -9.99 -10.74
N PHE A 106 0.62 -9.04 -10.55
CA PHE A 106 -0.19 -8.45 -11.63
C PHE A 106 0.68 -7.72 -12.65
N MET A 107 1.57 -6.87 -12.14
CA MET A 107 2.45 -6.06 -12.99
C MET A 107 3.46 -6.92 -13.75
N VAL A 108 3.93 -8.03 -13.15
CA VAL A 108 4.78 -9.01 -13.82
C VAL A 108 4.02 -9.75 -14.92
N ALA A 109 2.79 -10.20 -14.64
CA ALA A 109 1.95 -10.87 -15.63
C ALA A 109 1.59 -9.95 -16.81
N ALA A 110 1.50 -8.65 -16.56
CA ALA A 110 1.26 -7.61 -17.57
C ALA A 110 2.53 -7.13 -18.27
N GLU A 111 3.71 -7.71 -17.96
CA GLU A 111 5.01 -7.30 -18.49
C GLU A 111 5.34 -5.82 -18.24
N LEU A 112 4.95 -5.28 -17.07
CA LEU A 112 5.16 -3.88 -16.71
C LEU A 112 6.43 -3.64 -15.88
N LEU A 113 7.08 -4.71 -15.39
CA LEU A 113 8.28 -4.62 -14.54
C LEU A 113 9.48 -5.32 -15.16
N GLU A 114 10.68 -4.82 -14.83
CA GLU A 114 11.95 -5.52 -15.05
C GLU A 114 12.34 -6.34 -13.81
N PRO A 115 12.96 -7.50 -13.98
CA PRO A 115 13.58 -8.20 -12.86
C PRO A 115 14.70 -7.35 -12.23
N ILE A 116 14.80 -7.40 -10.91
CA ILE A 116 15.90 -6.78 -10.16
C ILE A 116 17.19 -7.59 -10.37
N ASN A 117 18.26 -6.92 -10.76
CA ASN A 117 19.60 -7.47 -10.68
C ASN A 117 20.11 -7.29 -9.23
N GLU A 118 20.00 -8.36 -8.43
CA GLU A 118 20.34 -8.31 -7.01
C GLU A 118 21.84 -7.96 -6.77
N SER A 119 22.74 -8.22 -7.74
CA SER A 119 24.15 -7.82 -7.61
C SER A 119 24.35 -6.29 -7.60
N LEU A 120 23.37 -5.52 -8.11
CA LEU A 120 23.36 -4.07 -8.09
C LEU A 120 22.62 -3.49 -6.87
N VAL A 121 22.06 -4.36 -6.00
CA VAL A 121 21.34 -3.97 -4.79
C VAL A 121 21.90 -4.70 -3.56
N PRO A 122 23.19 -4.53 -3.22
CA PRO A 122 23.81 -5.25 -2.12
C PRO A 122 23.15 -4.97 -0.76
N ASN A 123 22.58 -3.78 -0.54
CA ASN A 123 21.88 -3.43 0.69
C ASN A 123 20.60 -4.26 0.93
N LEU A 124 20.14 -5.00 -0.06
CA LEU A 124 19.04 -5.97 0.11
C LEU A 124 19.36 -7.04 1.17
N ALA A 125 20.64 -7.32 1.40
CA ALA A 125 21.09 -8.23 2.45
C ALA A 125 20.73 -7.73 3.87
N ASN A 126 20.55 -6.42 4.06
CA ASN A 126 20.18 -5.79 5.34
C ASN A 126 18.68 -5.87 5.65
N VAL A 127 17.87 -6.30 4.67
CA VAL A 127 16.43 -6.47 4.84
C VAL A 127 16.14 -7.83 5.48
N PRO A 128 15.39 -7.90 6.59
CA PRO A 128 14.99 -9.16 7.20
C PRO A 128 14.30 -10.13 6.22
N GLU A 129 14.53 -11.40 6.43
CA GLU A 129 14.07 -12.46 5.51
C GLU A 129 12.54 -12.44 5.32
N VAL A 130 11.79 -12.12 6.36
CA VAL A 130 10.31 -12.00 6.34
C VAL A 130 9.82 -11.00 5.30
N PHE A 131 10.50 -9.90 5.09
CA PHE A 131 10.19 -8.91 4.06
C PHE A 131 10.91 -9.23 2.74
N ARG A 132 12.18 -9.64 2.83
CA ARG A 132 13.02 -9.91 1.65
C ARG A 132 12.48 -11.05 0.80
N ASN A 133 11.92 -12.08 1.41
CA ASN A 133 11.43 -13.29 0.75
C ASN A 133 9.90 -13.43 0.80
N GLU A 134 9.19 -12.33 1.04
CA GLU A 134 7.73 -12.33 0.96
C GLU A 134 7.29 -12.84 -0.43
N SER A 135 6.21 -13.61 -0.48
CA SER A 135 5.84 -14.42 -1.64
C SER A 135 5.54 -13.62 -2.92
N ASN A 136 5.14 -12.35 -2.78
CA ASN A 136 4.80 -11.49 -3.91
C ASN A 136 6.01 -10.75 -4.50
N VAL A 137 7.13 -10.65 -3.77
CA VAL A 137 8.31 -9.94 -4.28
C VAL A 137 9.16 -10.80 -5.24
N ILE A 138 8.97 -12.13 -5.19
CA ILE A 138 9.63 -13.12 -6.08
C ILE A 138 8.56 -13.83 -6.91
N VAL A 139 8.52 -13.57 -8.20
CA VAL A 139 7.57 -14.16 -9.14
C VAL A 139 8.31 -15.04 -10.14
N ASN A 140 7.87 -16.29 -10.30
CA ASN A 140 8.50 -17.27 -11.19
C ASN A 140 10.02 -17.41 -10.96
N GLY A 141 10.46 -17.35 -9.70
CA GLY A 141 11.88 -17.51 -9.32
C GLY A 141 12.76 -16.29 -9.62
N LYS A 142 12.18 -15.16 -9.98
CA LYS A 142 12.90 -13.90 -10.20
C LYS A 142 12.36 -12.84 -9.24
N ARG A 143 13.25 -12.03 -8.69
CA ARG A 143 12.89 -10.87 -7.90
C ARG A 143 12.47 -9.71 -8.81
N TYR A 144 11.35 -9.04 -8.47
CA TYR A 144 10.86 -7.88 -9.20
C TYR A 144 10.75 -6.63 -8.34
N SER A 145 11.05 -6.75 -7.05
CA SER A 145 10.94 -5.62 -6.14
C SER A 145 11.97 -5.65 -5.01
N VAL A 146 12.22 -4.48 -4.48
CA VAL A 146 13.05 -4.22 -3.31
C VAL A 146 12.12 -3.74 -2.20
N PRO A 147 11.83 -4.55 -1.17
CA PRO A 147 11.01 -4.15 -0.03
C PRO A 147 11.59 -2.90 0.63
N PHE A 148 10.73 -1.95 0.98
CA PHE A 148 11.19 -0.62 1.37
C PHE A 148 10.57 -0.12 2.68
N THR A 149 9.25 -0.24 2.82
CA THR A 149 8.50 0.21 3.99
C THR A 149 7.26 -0.66 4.19
N TRP A 150 6.80 -0.76 5.43
CA TRP A 150 5.65 -1.58 5.79
C TRP A 150 4.77 -0.89 6.83
N GLY A 151 3.61 -1.45 7.09
CA GLY A 151 2.67 -1.01 8.10
C GLY A 151 1.39 -1.83 8.08
N SER A 152 0.36 -1.29 8.71
CA SER A 152 -0.95 -1.94 8.74
C SER A 152 -2.11 -0.94 8.71
N GLY A 153 -3.33 -1.44 8.74
CA GLY A 153 -4.55 -0.65 8.84
C GLY A 153 -5.18 -0.75 10.23
N PRO A 154 -4.57 -0.20 11.31
CA PRO A 154 -5.18 -0.21 12.64
C PRO A 154 -6.37 0.75 12.72
N MET A 155 -7.15 0.62 13.79
CA MET A 155 -8.17 1.60 14.16
C MET A 155 -7.52 2.78 14.88
N ALA A 156 -7.59 3.98 14.34
CA ALA A 156 -7.16 5.20 15.02
C ALA A 156 -8.34 5.86 15.75
N TYR A 157 -8.09 6.47 16.90
CA TYR A 157 -9.13 7.10 17.69
C TYR A 157 -8.59 8.28 18.53
N ASP A 158 -9.46 9.18 18.93
CA ASP A 158 -9.19 10.29 19.83
C ASP A 158 -9.32 9.86 21.29
N PRO A 159 -8.24 9.73 22.06
CA PRO A 159 -8.30 9.29 23.46
C PRO A 159 -8.97 10.30 24.41
N ALA A 160 -9.08 11.58 24.02
CA ALA A 160 -9.78 12.58 24.82
C ALA A 160 -11.32 12.40 24.73
N ILE A 161 -11.81 11.79 23.65
CA ILE A 161 -13.24 11.50 23.44
C ILE A 161 -13.55 10.03 23.73
N ILE A 162 -12.61 9.14 23.46
CA ILE A 162 -12.71 7.69 23.62
C ILE A 162 -11.62 7.25 24.62
N PRO A 163 -11.84 7.40 25.94
CA PRO A 163 -10.81 7.16 26.95
C PRO A 163 -10.44 5.68 27.11
N THR A 164 -11.29 4.76 26.67
CA THR A 164 -11.02 3.33 26.64
C THR A 164 -10.82 2.89 25.21
N ALA A 165 -9.64 2.33 24.90
CA ALA A 165 -9.32 1.87 23.55
C ALA A 165 -10.39 0.90 23.03
N PRO A 166 -10.88 1.08 21.80
CA PRO A 166 -11.80 0.12 21.18
C PRO A 166 -11.15 -1.25 21.04
N GLU A 167 -11.89 -2.32 21.34
CA GLU A 167 -11.40 -3.71 21.29
C GLU A 167 -11.86 -4.45 20.04
N SER A 168 -12.88 -3.94 19.37
CA SER A 168 -13.50 -4.56 18.18
C SER A 168 -13.73 -3.52 17.09
N TRP A 169 -13.58 -3.91 15.83
CA TRP A 169 -14.03 -3.11 14.69
C TRP A 169 -15.53 -2.77 14.77
N MET A 170 -16.32 -3.62 15.41
CA MET A 170 -17.75 -3.38 15.58
C MET A 170 -18.07 -2.24 16.56
N ASP A 171 -17.09 -1.80 17.35
CA ASP A 171 -17.26 -0.64 18.23
C ASP A 171 -17.59 0.65 17.47
N ILE A 172 -17.15 0.75 16.17
CA ILE A 172 -17.49 1.91 15.32
C ILE A 172 -19.00 2.10 15.13
N PHE A 173 -19.82 1.06 15.35
CA PHE A 173 -21.29 1.16 15.24
C PHE A 173 -21.97 1.65 16.52
N LYS A 174 -21.24 1.97 17.58
CA LYS A 174 -21.81 2.56 18.79
C LYS A 174 -22.52 3.88 18.44
N PRO A 175 -23.69 4.15 19.03
CA PRO A 175 -24.50 5.34 18.70
C PRO A 175 -23.76 6.68 18.86
N GLU A 176 -22.83 6.74 19.80
CA GLU A 176 -22.02 7.94 20.08
C GLU A 176 -21.06 8.31 18.95
N TYR A 177 -20.74 7.36 18.05
CA TYR A 177 -19.85 7.59 16.89
C TYR A 177 -20.61 7.85 15.60
N LYS A 178 -21.93 7.91 15.65
CA LYS A 178 -22.76 8.20 14.47
C LYS A 178 -22.37 9.51 13.79
N GLY A 179 -21.99 9.43 12.51
CA GLY A 179 -21.53 10.59 11.74
C GLY A 179 -20.18 11.15 12.20
N LYS A 180 -19.33 10.32 12.86
CA LYS A 180 -18.00 10.71 13.34
C LYS A 180 -16.90 9.72 12.97
N VAL A 181 -17.19 8.71 12.14
CA VAL A 181 -16.22 7.77 11.62
C VAL A 181 -15.57 8.34 10.37
N GLY A 182 -14.24 8.30 10.32
CA GLY A 182 -13.47 8.58 9.11
C GLY A 182 -12.94 7.31 8.47
N MET A 183 -12.75 7.32 7.17
CA MET A 183 -12.07 6.25 6.46
C MET A 183 -11.35 6.80 5.22
N MET A 184 -10.30 6.12 4.79
CA MET A 184 -9.63 6.45 3.54
C MET A 184 -10.40 5.92 2.32
N ASP A 185 -10.29 6.59 1.19
CA ASP A 185 -10.75 6.08 -0.11
C ASP A 185 -9.77 5.02 -0.64
N ASP A 186 -9.73 3.89 0.06
CA ASP A 186 -8.88 2.73 -0.25
C ASP A 186 -9.74 1.53 -0.68
N PRO A 187 -9.82 1.23 -2.00
CA PRO A 187 -10.67 0.16 -2.50
C PRO A 187 -10.34 -1.22 -1.92
N ILE A 188 -9.07 -1.54 -1.80
CA ILE A 188 -8.66 -2.89 -1.39
C ILE A 188 -8.67 -3.01 0.13
N GLY A 189 -8.07 -2.08 0.87
CA GLY A 189 -8.00 -2.13 2.32
C GLY A 189 -9.38 -2.12 2.99
N ASN A 190 -10.29 -1.25 2.53
CA ASN A 190 -11.64 -1.19 3.08
C ASN A 190 -12.44 -2.48 2.84
N GLN A 191 -12.36 -3.04 1.62
CA GLN A 191 -13.06 -4.28 1.30
C GLN A 191 -12.45 -5.50 2.00
N MET A 192 -11.11 -5.57 2.13
CA MET A 192 -10.45 -6.61 2.93
C MET A 192 -10.95 -6.59 4.37
N LEU A 193 -10.98 -5.40 4.97
CA LEU A 193 -11.42 -5.25 6.36
C LEU A 193 -12.91 -5.60 6.51
N ALA A 194 -13.74 -5.16 5.58
CA ALA A 194 -15.15 -5.55 5.55
C ALA A 194 -15.34 -7.07 5.38
N ALA A 195 -14.51 -7.72 4.57
CA ALA A 195 -14.54 -9.17 4.40
C ALA A 195 -14.16 -9.92 5.68
N ILE A 196 -13.16 -9.43 6.43
CA ILE A 196 -12.80 -9.98 7.76
C ILE A 196 -14.01 -9.93 8.72
N LEU A 197 -14.83 -8.89 8.62
CA LEU A 197 -15.93 -8.64 9.57
C LEU A 197 -17.26 -9.26 9.13
N ALA A 198 -17.52 -9.34 7.85
CA ALA A 198 -18.84 -9.68 7.33
C ALA A 198 -18.92 -11.06 6.66
N THR A 199 -17.79 -11.77 6.52
CA THR A 199 -17.77 -13.06 5.83
C THR A 199 -17.04 -14.14 6.65
N ASP A 200 -17.18 -15.40 6.23
CA ASP A 200 -16.45 -16.56 6.76
C ASP A 200 -15.17 -16.87 5.95
N ALA A 201 -14.74 -15.96 5.06
CA ALA A 201 -13.58 -16.16 4.21
C ALA A 201 -12.28 -16.24 5.04
N LYS A 202 -11.52 -17.31 4.86
CA LYS A 202 -10.21 -17.49 5.53
C LYS A 202 -9.16 -16.52 5.00
N VAL A 203 -9.26 -16.14 3.74
CA VAL A 203 -8.42 -15.16 3.06
C VAL A 203 -9.33 -14.06 2.55
N PRO A 204 -9.32 -12.87 3.15
CA PRO A 204 -10.31 -11.82 2.91
C PRO A 204 -10.27 -11.23 1.50
N THR A 205 -9.29 -11.58 0.69
CA THR A 205 -9.18 -11.20 -0.73
C THR A 205 -9.63 -12.30 -1.70
N MET A 206 -9.79 -13.53 -1.21
CA MET A 206 -10.25 -14.69 -2.01
C MET A 206 -11.73 -14.94 -1.77
N LEU A 207 -12.56 -13.94 -2.08
CA LEU A 207 -13.99 -13.96 -1.86
C LEU A 207 -14.74 -14.64 -3.00
N ARG A 208 -15.73 -15.46 -2.66
CA ARG A 208 -16.78 -15.81 -3.63
C ARG A 208 -17.62 -14.55 -3.94
N PRO A 209 -18.33 -14.49 -5.08
CA PRO A 209 -19.20 -13.36 -5.42
C PRO A 209 -20.19 -12.99 -4.31
N ASP A 210 -20.83 -13.98 -3.66
CA ASP A 210 -21.75 -13.76 -2.55
C ASP A 210 -21.08 -13.15 -1.31
N GLN A 211 -19.83 -13.50 -1.03
CA GLN A 211 -19.05 -12.93 0.06
C GLN A 211 -18.59 -11.49 -0.25
N LEU A 212 -18.25 -11.20 -1.51
CA LEU A 212 -17.94 -9.84 -1.92
C LEU A 212 -19.17 -8.93 -1.79
N ASP A 213 -20.36 -9.43 -2.14
CA ASP A 213 -21.62 -8.71 -1.93
C ASP A 213 -21.85 -8.44 -0.43
N GLN A 214 -21.64 -9.42 0.46
CA GLN A 214 -21.74 -9.24 1.92
C GLN A 214 -20.80 -8.15 2.43
N ALA A 215 -19.53 -8.18 2.02
CA ALA A 215 -18.54 -7.16 2.40
C ALA A 215 -18.93 -5.77 1.88
N THR A 216 -19.47 -5.69 0.66
CA THR A 216 -19.95 -4.44 0.06
C THR A 216 -21.14 -3.86 0.80
N GLU A 217 -22.13 -4.69 1.14
CA GLU A 217 -23.29 -4.25 1.92
C GLU A 217 -22.90 -3.80 3.34
N PHE A 218 -21.90 -4.45 3.96
CA PHE A 218 -21.32 -3.99 5.22
C PHE A 218 -20.75 -2.57 5.08
N LEU A 219 -19.94 -2.30 4.04
CA LEU A 219 -19.38 -0.96 3.79
C LEU A 219 -20.48 0.07 3.51
N ILE A 220 -21.50 -0.28 2.74
CA ILE A 220 -22.65 0.61 2.47
C ILE A 220 -23.38 0.95 3.77
N LYS A 221 -23.62 -0.03 4.63
CA LYS A 221 -24.22 0.20 5.94
C LYS A 221 -23.35 1.09 6.81
N LEU A 222 -22.03 0.81 6.89
CA LEU A 222 -21.08 1.62 7.64
C LEU A 222 -21.10 3.08 7.15
N LYS A 223 -21.07 3.29 5.83
CA LYS A 223 -21.11 4.62 5.22
C LYS A 223 -22.37 5.38 5.63
N LYS A 224 -23.52 4.77 5.50
CA LYS A 224 -24.81 5.40 5.79
C LYS A 224 -25.02 5.71 7.28
N ASP A 225 -24.56 4.81 8.14
CA ASP A 225 -24.88 4.88 9.56
C ASP A 225 -23.84 5.69 10.35
N GLN A 226 -22.57 5.65 9.96
CA GLN A 226 -21.48 6.09 10.82
C GLN A 226 -20.50 7.06 10.17
N VAL A 227 -20.24 6.92 8.84
CA VAL A 227 -19.16 7.65 8.21
C VAL A 227 -19.47 9.13 8.06
N ARG A 228 -18.57 9.95 8.55
CA ARG A 228 -18.55 11.41 8.33
C ARG A 228 -17.80 11.75 7.05
N GLN A 229 -16.68 11.05 6.79
CA GLN A 229 -15.77 11.40 5.72
C GLN A 229 -15.12 10.17 5.10
N LEU A 230 -15.13 10.11 3.78
CA LEU A 230 -14.29 9.26 2.96
C LEU A 230 -13.16 10.16 2.42
N ALA A 231 -11.99 10.11 3.07
CA ALA A 231 -10.88 10.99 2.81
C ALA A 231 -10.05 10.51 1.61
N VAL A 232 -9.60 11.42 0.75
CA VAL A 232 -8.75 11.09 -0.41
C VAL A 232 -7.27 11.21 -0.10
N SER A 233 -6.92 11.68 1.10
CA SER A 233 -5.53 11.73 1.59
C SER A 233 -5.45 11.59 3.10
N TRP A 234 -4.30 11.13 3.60
CA TRP A 234 -4.03 11.02 5.03
C TRP A 234 -4.04 12.37 5.74
N GLY A 235 -3.58 13.43 5.07
CA GLY A 235 -3.63 14.79 5.60
C GLY A 235 -5.06 15.29 5.78
N GLU A 236 -5.96 14.94 4.86
CA GLU A 236 -7.38 15.27 4.97
C GLU A 236 -8.02 14.57 6.17
N LEU A 237 -7.74 13.27 6.35
CA LEU A 237 -8.23 12.49 7.49
C LEU A 237 -7.68 13.03 8.83
N ALA A 238 -6.38 13.36 8.88
CA ALA A 238 -5.75 13.96 10.06
C ALA A 238 -6.38 15.33 10.42
N ASN A 239 -6.66 16.16 9.42
CA ASN A 239 -7.33 17.45 9.64
C ASN A 239 -8.76 17.27 10.15
N ALA A 240 -9.49 16.25 9.69
CA ALA A 240 -10.83 15.94 10.20
C ALA A 240 -10.78 15.47 11.67
N LEU A 241 -9.79 14.68 12.06
CA LEU A 241 -9.50 14.31 13.45
C LEU A 241 -9.16 15.56 14.29
N ALA A 242 -8.30 16.45 13.78
CA ALA A 242 -7.90 17.66 14.49
C ALA A 242 -9.10 18.59 14.78
N ARG A 243 -10.07 18.65 13.85
CA ARG A 243 -11.30 19.44 14.01
C ARG A 243 -12.42 18.73 14.79
N ASN A 244 -12.20 17.51 15.29
CA ASN A 244 -13.20 16.64 15.94
C ASN A 244 -14.41 16.31 15.03
N GLU A 245 -14.28 16.44 13.73
CA GLU A 245 -15.29 15.99 12.75
C GLU A 245 -15.29 14.47 12.65
N VAL A 246 -14.11 13.87 12.83
CA VAL A 246 -13.87 12.44 12.96
C VAL A 246 -13.27 12.20 14.35
N VAL A 247 -13.69 11.14 15.02
CA VAL A 247 -13.17 10.75 16.35
C VAL A 247 -12.60 9.33 16.36
N ILE A 248 -12.92 8.54 15.34
CA ILE A 248 -12.50 7.15 15.17
C ILE A 248 -12.44 6.81 13.69
N THR A 249 -11.55 5.90 13.29
CA THR A 249 -11.39 5.52 11.88
C THR A 249 -11.74 4.06 11.62
N PHE A 250 -12.32 3.82 10.44
CA PHE A 250 -12.35 2.48 9.84
C PHE A 250 -11.17 2.37 8.87
N SER A 251 -10.20 1.55 9.20
CA SER A 251 -8.87 1.54 8.60
C SER A 251 -8.12 2.88 8.82
N GLY A 252 -6.96 2.79 9.40
CA GLY A 252 -6.05 3.91 9.64
C GLY A 252 -4.65 3.55 9.17
N GLY A 253 -3.68 4.16 9.78
CA GLY A 253 -2.27 3.85 9.67
C GLY A 253 -1.58 4.31 10.95
N GLU A 254 -0.56 3.63 11.39
CA GLU A 254 0.20 4.00 12.60
C GLU A 254 0.77 5.42 12.48
N PHE A 255 1.22 5.77 11.28
CA PHE A 255 1.76 7.08 10.93
C PHE A 255 0.73 8.23 11.02
N LEU A 256 -0.58 7.93 11.04
CA LEU A 256 -1.64 8.93 11.20
C LEU A 256 -1.50 9.68 12.53
N LYS A 257 -0.90 9.04 13.55
CA LYS A 257 -0.57 9.66 14.83
C LYS A 257 0.31 10.90 14.66
N LYS A 258 1.28 10.85 13.73
CA LYS A 258 2.14 11.99 13.42
C LYS A 258 1.39 13.07 12.64
N PHE A 259 0.66 12.71 11.59
CA PHE A 259 -0.11 13.70 10.82
C PHE A 259 -1.11 14.46 11.69
N ALA A 260 -1.76 13.75 12.63
CA ALA A 260 -2.66 14.37 13.58
C ALA A 260 -1.92 15.29 14.56
N ALA A 261 -0.74 14.86 15.06
CA ALA A 261 0.09 15.69 15.96
C ALA A 261 0.56 16.98 15.28
N ASP A 262 0.95 16.92 14.00
CA ASP A 262 1.31 18.10 13.22
C ASP A 262 0.13 19.06 13.03
N ALA A 263 -1.10 18.52 13.00
CA ALA A 263 -2.34 19.30 12.99
C ALA A 263 -2.81 19.74 14.40
N GLY A 264 -1.97 19.53 15.43
CA GLY A 264 -2.26 19.92 16.81
C GLY A 264 -3.18 18.97 17.58
N LYS A 265 -3.34 17.73 17.11
CA LYS A 265 -4.22 16.72 17.69
C LYS A 265 -3.47 15.48 18.13
N GLN A 266 -3.72 15.04 19.37
CA GLN A 266 -3.27 13.72 19.81
C GLN A 266 -4.32 12.67 19.47
N ILE A 267 -3.87 11.57 18.85
CA ILE A 267 -4.66 10.37 18.61
C ILE A 267 -3.87 9.15 19.07
N GLU A 268 -4.58 8.05 19.29
CA GLU A 268 -4.01 6.73 19.53
C GLU A 268 -4.53 5.76 18.49
N PHE A 269 -3.90 4.57 18.42
CA PHE A 269 -4.40 3.49 17.58
C PHE A 269 -4.46 2.17 18.37
N THR A 270 -5.30 1.27 17.89
CA THR A 270 -5.47 -0.07 18.45
C THR A 270 -5.61 -1.08 17.33
N TYR A 271 -5.24 -2.32 17.62
CA TYR A 271 -5.50 -3.49 16.77
C TYR A 271 -6.71 -4.23 17.33
N PRO A 272 -7.89 -4.10 16.72
CA PRO A 272 -9.06 -4.81 17.17
C PRO A 272 -8.88 -6.33 17.14
N LYS A 273 -9.63 -7.04 17.98
CA LYS A 273 -9.49 -8.50 18.16
C LYS A 273 -9.70 -9.33 16.90
N GLU A 274 -10.43 -8.80 15.92
CA GLU A 274 -10.65 -9.44 14.63
C GLU A 274 -9.40 -9.40 13.73
N GLY A 275 -8.40 -8.59 14.12
CA GLY A 275 -7.21 -8.35 13.33
C GLY A 275 -7.42 -7.32 12.22
N THR A 276 -6.36 -7.10 11.45
CA THR A 276 -6.36 -6.17 10.30
C THR A 276 -5.44 -6.69 9.21
N PHE A 277 -5.33 -5.95 8.12
CA PHE A 277 -4.35 -6.22 7.06
C PHE A 277 -3.03 -5.51 7.34
N ALA A 278 -1.94 -6.09 6.85
CA ALA A 278 -0.63 -5.49 6.73
C ALA A 278 -0.33 -5.17 5.26
N TRP A 279 0.54 -4.18 5.04
CA TRP A 279 1.03 -3.81 3.72
C TRP A 279 2.54 -3.70 3.73
N LEU A 280 3.14 -3.92 2.57
CA LEU A 280 4.57 -3.79 2.30
C LEU A 280 4.71 -3.13 0.93
N ASP A 281 5.31 -1.95 0.90
CA ASP A 281 5.58 -1.24 -0.34
C ASP A 281 7.01 -1.48 -0.79
N SER A 282 7.21 -1.46 -2.08
CA SER A 282 8.47 -1.86 -2.68
C SER A 282 8.89 -0.92 -3.79
N TYR A 283 10.20 -0.76 -3.97
CA TYR A 283 10.78 -0.18 -5.17
C TYR A 283 10.81 -1.24 -6.28
N CYS A 284 10.15 -0.93 -7.39
CA CYS A 284 10.14 -1.77 -8.58
C CYS A 284 10.69 -0.99 -9.77
N ILE A 285 11.41 -1.67 -10.66
CA ILE A 285 11.92 -1.07 -11.89
C ILE A 285 10.89 -1.31 -13.00
N ALA A 286 10.46 -0.24 -13.65
CA ALA A 286 9.48 -0.32 -14.72
C ALA A 286 10.09 -0.96 -15.98
N LYS A 287 9.24 -1.65 -16.75
CA LYS A 287 9.66 -2.30 -18.01
C LYS A 287 10.21 -1.29 -18.99
N GLY A 288 11.42 -1.56 -19.49
CA GLY A 288 12.10 -0.70 -20.43
C GLY A 288 12.61 0.62 -19.82
N ALA A 289 12.86 0.65 -18.50
CA ALA A 289 13.40 1.80 -17.78
C ALA A 289 14.60 2.42 -18.52
N PRO A 290 14.53 3.70 -18.91
CA PRO A 290 15.62 4.33 -19.70
C PRO A 290 16.93 4.45 -18.92
N ASN A 291 16.86 4.55 -17.59
CA ASN A 291 18.03 4.71 -16.71
C ASN A 291 18.22 3.47 -15.81
N LEU A 292 18.20 2.28 -16.38
CA LEU A 292 18.14 0.98 -15.66
C LEU A 292 19.21 0.83 -14.56
N GLU A 293 20.48 1.20 -14.85
CA GLU A 293 21.55 1.12 -13.86
C GLU A 293 21.35 2.12 -12.71
N ALA A 294 21.00 3.36 -13.03
CA ALA A 294 20.73 4.39 -12.04
C ALA A 294 19.50 4.03 -11.18
N ALA A 295 18.49 3.40 -11.77
CA ALA A 295 17.32 2.88 -11.04
C ALA A 295 17.72 1.81 -10.01
N HIS A 296 18.62 0.89 -10.34
CA HIS A 296 19.16 -0.07 -9.37
C HIS A 296 19.97 0.61 -8.25
N LYS A 297 20.79 1.62 -8.58
CA LYS A 297 21.51 2.42 -7.58
C LYS A 297 20.54 3.13 -6.62
N CYS A 298 19.46 3.69 -7.13
CA CYS A 298 18.41 4.28 -6.30
C CYS A 298 17.73 3.23 -5.42
N ALA A 299 17.37 2.06 -5.97
CA ALA A 299 16.78 0.97 -5.21
C ALA A 299 17.74 0.41 -4.13
N ASN A 300 19.04 0.46 -4.35
CA ASN A 300 20.04 0.14 -3.34
C ASN A 300 20.14 1.23 -2.26
N GLN A 301 20.16 2.51 -2.67
CA GLN A 301 20.31 3.65 -1.75
C GLN A 301 19.17 3.75 -0.76
N VAL A 302 17.93 3.49 -1.16
CA VAL A 302 16.78 3.56 -0.23
C VAL A 302 16.83 2.51 0.88
N LEU A 303 17.69 1.51 0.78
CA LEU A 303 18.01 0.53 1.82
C LEU A 303 19.30 0.85 2.60
N ASP A 304 19.92 1.99 2.34
CA ASP A 304 21.01 2.49 3.19
C ASP A 304 20.48 2.85 4.58
N VAL A 305 21.31 2.65 5.61
CA VAL A 305 20.91 2.84 7.01
C VAL A 305 20.47 4.27 7.29
N GLU A 306 21.22 5.27 6.81
CA GLU A 306 20.85 6.69 7.00
C GLU A 306 19.62 7.07 6.15
N ALA A 307 19.52 6.50 4.94
CA ALA A 307 18.37 6.72 4.07
C ALA A 307 17.07 6.19 4.67
N GLN A 308 17.10 4.98 5.24
CA GLN A 308 15.95 4.37 5.91
C GLN A 308 15.55 5.15 7.18
N ALA A 309 16.53 5.55 8.00
CA ALA A 309 16.27 6.35 9.18
C ALA A 309 15.62 7.70 8.82
N ALA A 310 16.17 8.40 7.83
CA ALA A 310 15.61 9.67 7.36
C ALA A 310 14.20 9.52 6.79
N PHE A 311 13.94 8.42 6.07
CA PHE A 311 12.61 8.11 5.57
C PHE A 311 11.61 7.86 6.71
N GLY A 312 11.97 7.00 7.68
CA GLY A 312 11.13 6.71 8.84
C GLY A 312 10.79 7.98 9.63
N GLU A 313 11.77 8.85 9.89
CA GLU A 313 11.56 10.13 10.58
C GLU A 313 10.69 11.10 9.78
N LYS A 314 10.80 11.12 8.45
CA LYS A 314 10.02 12.00 7.60
C LYS A 314 8.57 11.57 7.49
N THR A 315 8.33 10.26 7.30
CA THR A 315 7.02 9.72 6.96
C THR A 315 6.29 9.09 8.13
N PHE A 316 7.00 8.74 9.20
CA PHE A 316 6.50 7.94 10.33
C PHE A 316 5.98 6.56 9.91
N GLN A 317 6.40 6.09 8.74
CA GLN A 317 6.16 4.71 8.29
C GLN A 317 7.27 3.79 8.80
N ALA A 318 6.94 2.51 8.94
CA ALA A 318 7.91 1.51 9.37
C ALA A 318 8.98 1.28 8.30
N ILE A 319 10.20 1.09 8.75
CA ILE A 319 11.37 0.83 7.92
C ILE A 319 11.72 -0.67 7.94
N VAL A 320 12.43 -1.13 6.91
CA VAL A 320 12.79 -2.55 6.77
C VAL A 320 14.23 -2.87 7.18
N VAL A 321 15.10 -1.88 7.35
CA VAL A 321 16.52 -2.11 7.70
C VAL A 321 16.71 -2.02 9.21
N ASN A 322 17.04 -3.14 9.85
CA ASN A 322 17.15 -3.24 11.31
C ASN A 322 18.14 -2.24 11.93
N GLU A 323 19.29 -2.07 11.29
CA GLU A 323 20.33 -1.15 11.81
C GLU A 323 19.88 0.32 11.81
N ALA A 324 18.92 0.67 10.96
CA ALA A 324 18.36 2.01 10.91
C ALA A 324 17.34 2.28 12.04
N ILE A 325 16.76 1.22 12.64
CA ILE A 325 15.76 1.35 13.71
C ILE A 325 16.36 2.05 14.94
N ASP A 326 17.63 1.78 15.26
CA ASP A 326 18.31 2.39 16.39
C ASP A 326 18.62 3.89 16.20
N LYS A 327 18.47 4.38 14.97
CA LYS A 327 18.61 5.82 14.65
C LYS A 327 17.28 6.58 14.70
N LEU A 328 16.16 5.88 14.81
CA LEU A 328 14.84 6.51 14.91
C LEU A 328 14.67 7.20 16.26
N GLN A 329 14.00 8.35 16.23
CA GLN A 329 13.56 9.01 17.46
C GLN A 329 12.61 8.12 18.26
N PRO A 330 12.54 8.24 19.59
CA PRO A 330 11.71 7.37 20.42
C PRO A 330 10.24 7.31 19.98
N LEU A 331 9.66 8.43 19.53
CA LEU A 331 8.28 8.45 19.04
C LEU A 331 8.12 7.61 17.78
N THR A 332 8.94 7.84 16.76
CA THR A 332 8.89 7.10 15.48
C THR A 332 9.10 5.62 15.71
N ARG A 333 10.11 5.25 16.50
CA ARG A 333 10.39 3.86 16.86
C ARG A 333 9.20 3.19 17.56
N SER A 334 8.50 3.90 18.43
CA SER A 334 7.40 3.35 19.24
C SER A 334 6.12 3.05 18.45
N LEU A 335 6.01 3.53 17.21
CA LEU A 335 4.83 3.31 16.40
C LEU A 335 4.69 1.86 15.92
N TYR A 336 5.82 1.14 15.81
CA TYR A 336 5.87 -0.20 15.24
C TYR A 336 6.57 -1.19 16.16
N PRO A 337 6.10 -2.43 16.24
CA PRO A 337 6.69 -3.46 17.11
C PRO A 337 7.90 -4.12 16.44
N TYR A 338 8.94 -3.36 16.13
CA TYR A 338 10.16 -3.85 15.50
C TYR A 338 10.80 -5.04 16.22
N ASP A 339 10.72 -5.03 17.56
CA ASP A 339 11.30 -6.07 18.41
C ASP A 339 10.42 -7.34 18.51
N ASN A 340 9.19 -7.30 17.97
CA ASN A 340 8.24 -8.41 18.05
C ASN A 340 7.35 -8.53 16.80
N LEU A 341 7.96 -8.74 15.65
CA LEU A 341 7.24 -8.93 14.38
C LEU A 341 6.28 -10.11 14.42
N ALA A 342 6.59 -11.16 15.20
CA ALA A 342 5.69 -12.31 15.34
C ALA A 342 4.37 -11.95 16.05
N GLU A 343 4.37 -10.97 16.95
CA GLU A 343 3.12 -10.45 17.53
C GLU A 343 2.37 -9.57 16.53
N PHE A 344 3.09 -8.76 15.76
CA PHE A 344 2.48 -7.98 14.69
C PHE A 344 1.74 -8.88 13.69
N GLU A 345 2.38 -9.95 13.19
CA GLU A 345 1.78 -10.90 12.25
C GLU A 345 0.54 -11.62 12.78
N ARG A 346 0.37 -11.72 14.10
CA ARG A 346 -0.86 -12.23 14.71
C ARG A 346 -2.02 -11.24 14.61
N LYS A 347 -1.74 -9.95 14.61
CA LYS A 347 -2.72 -8.86 14.62
C LYS A 347 -2.98 -8.29 13.22
N ALA A 348 -1.93 -8.20 12.41
CA ALA A 348 -1.98 -7.69 11.04
C ALA A 348 -1.34 -8.70 10.08
N LYS A 349 -2.03 -9.04 9.01
CA LYS A 349 -1.58 -10.08 8.08
C LYS A 349 -1.43 -9.53 6.68
N PHE A 350 -0.39 -9.99 5.99
CA PHE A 350 -0.25 -9.81 4.56
C PHE A 350 -1.23 -10.73 3.82
N PHE A 351 -1.98 -10.17 2.88
CA PHE A 351 -2.90 -10.94 2.06
C PHE A 351 -2.54 -10.78 0.58
N PRO A 352 -2.73 -11.83 -0.26
CA PRO A 352 -2.59 -11.68 -1.69
C PRO A 352 -3.66 -10.73 -2.24
N MET A 353 -3.49 -10.24 -3.47
CA MET A 353 -4.55 -9.51 -4.15
C MET A 353 -5.67 -10.48 -4.63
N PRO A 354 -6.89 -9.98 -4.86
CA PRO A 354 -7.92 -10.75 -5.55
C PRO A 354 -7.41 -11.29 -6.89
N PRO A 355 -7.96 -12.40 -7.41
CA PRO A 355 -7.57 -12.92 -8.72
C PRO A 355 -7.71 -11.85 -9.81
N LEU A 356 -6.67 -11.66 -10.62
CA LEU A 356 -6.70 -10.69 -11.71
C LEU A 356 -7.80 -11.02 -12.75
N GLN A 357 -7.93 -12.32 -13.05
CA GLN A 357 -8.91 -12.86 -13.98
C GLN A 357 -9.88 -13.78 -13.24
N PRO A 358 -11.13 -13.90 -13.71
CA PRO A 358 -12.06 -14.86 -13.15
C PRO A 358 -11.49 -16.27 -13.13
N ASP A 359 -11.50 -16.92 -11.98
CA ASP A 359 -11.07 -18.31 -11.80
C ASP A 359 -12.26 -19.29 -11.64
N GLY A 360 -13.49 -18.79 -11.81
CA GLY A 360 -14.73 -19.54 -11.67
C GLY A 360 -15.16 -19.80 -10.21
N LYS A 361 -14.38 -19.37 -9.24
CA LYS A 361 -14.66 -19.57 -7.81
C LYS A 361 -14.66 -18.26 -7.02
N HIS A 362 -13.69 -17.39 -7.27
CA HIS A 362 -13.52 -16.15 -6.57
C HIS A 362 -13.84 -14.96 -7.46
N ALA A 363 -14.29 -13.89 -6.82
CA ALA A 363 -14.47 -12.59 -7.46
C ALA A 363 -13.12 -12.05 -7.95
N SER A 364 -13.09 -11.60 -9.19
CA SER A 364 -11.89 -11.03 -9.80
C SER A 364 -11.61 -9.62 -9.30
N TYR A 365 -10.43 -9.11 -9.58
CA TYR A 365 -10.07 -7.73 -9.26
C TYR A 365 -11.05 -6.71 -9.85
N SER A 366 -11.54 -6.95 -11.09
CA SER A 366 -12.56 -6.10 -11.70
C SER A 366 -13.89 -6.12 -10.95
N ASP A 367 -14.28 -7.27 -10.38
CA ASP A 367 -15.49 -7.37 -9.55
C ASP A 367 -15.33 -6.56 -8.26
N TRP A 368 -14.14 -6.60 -7.65
CA TRP A 368 -13.82 -5.79 -6.48
C TRP A 368 -13.91 -4.29 -6.77
N GLN A 369 -13.38 -3.84 -7.91
CA GLN A 369 -13.48 -2.45 -8.33
C GLN A 369 -14.96 -2.03 -8.55
N ALA A 370 -15.75 -2.86 -9.22
CA ALA A 370 -17.17 -2.60 -9.42
C ALA A 370 -17.94 -2.54 -8.09
N ALA A 371 -17.66 -3.45 -7.16
CA ALA A 371 -18.24 -3.48 -5.83
C ALA A 371 -17.89 -2.21 -5.03
N TYR A 372 -16.66 -1.73 -5.13
CA TYR A 372 -16.25 -0.50 -4.48
C TYR A 372 -16.94 0.74 -5.07
N GLN A 373 -17.13 0.79 -6.40
CA GLN A 373 -17.93 1.86 -7.02
C GLN A 373 -19.39 1.82 -6.56
N LYS A 374 -20.00 0.62 -6.40
CA LYS A 374 -21.33 0.46 -5.80
C LYS A 374 -21.38 1.05 -4.38
N PHE A 375 -20.37 0.78 -3.55
CA PHE A 375 -20.23 1.37 -2.22
C PHE A 375 -20.13 2.90 -2.28
N LYS A 376 -19.28 3.43 -3.17
CA LYS A 376 -19.11 4.90 -3.30
C LYS A 376 -20.37 5.60 -3.75
N ALA A 377 -21.18 4.98 -4.59
CA ALA A 377 -22.43 5.54 -5.11
C ALA A 377 -23.60 5.46 -4.12
N ALA A 378 -23.55 4.59 -3.10
CA ALA A 378 -24.61 4.39 -2.13
C ALA A 378 -24.60 5.49 -1.04
#